data_579c0c6c45ecb77a7dfcd33a47736b7a
#
_entry.id   579c0c6c45ecb77a7dfcd33a47736b7a
#
_cell.length_a   1.000
_cell.length_b   1.000
_cell.length_c   1.000
_cell.angle_alpha   90.00
_cell.angle_beta   90.00
_cell.angle_gamma   90.00
#
_symmetry.space_group_name_H-M   'P 1'
#
loop_
_entity.id
_entity.type
_entity.pdbx_description
1 polymer ?
#
loop_
_entity_poly.entity_id
_entity_poly.type
_entity_poly.pdbx_seq_one_letter_code
_entity_poly.pdbx_strand_id
1 'polypeptide(L)'
;MCELIEPEALEPIVKNNSGIIVDVCDYSRYAKAHIPSALHLQPQETFGPYPHKIGDLPNLNRIKEIIIKLGIIKHKPVYIYDDIGGVLASRLIWLLDCVGYHNWILINGGLISWLKEGRTYKSTSSIDKTQEKKEIELKLKSLAHEYNFTKNQIISTLHSNNIIFWDSRSKGEFTGETKK
;
A
#
# COMPACT_ATOMS: atom_id res chain seq x y z
N MET A 1 3.29 14.19 -4.49
CA MET A 1 1.88 14.66 -4.56
C MET A 1 1.04 13.40 -4.44
N CYS A 2 0.08 13.35 -3.51
CA CYS A 2 -0.80 12.18 -3.39
C CYS A 2 -1.81 12.25 -4.55
N GLU A 3 -1.81 11.24 -5.41
CA GLU A 3 -2.76 11.17 -6.52
C GLU A 3 -3.92 10.25 -6.14
N LEU A 4 -5.13 10.75 -6.30
CA LEU A 4 -6.38 10.01 -6.15
C LEU A 4 -7.00 9.80 -7.52
N ILE A 5 -7.63 8.63 -7.72
CA ILE A 5 -8.43 8.35 -8.90
C ILE A 5 -9.82 7.86 -8.48
N GLU A 6 -10.83 8.39 -9.12
CA GLU A 6 -12.21 7.93 -8.93
C GLU A 6 -12.44 6.59 -9.68
N PRO A 7 -13.35 5.72 -9.19
CA PRO A 7 -13.66 4.45 -9.84
C PRO A 7 -14.04 4.58 -11.32
N GLU A 8 -14.74 5.66 -11.68
CA GLU A 8 -15.10 5.94 -13.07
C GLU A 8 -13.88 6.12 -13.97
N ALA A 9 -12.90 6.89 -13.52
CA ALA A 9 -11.66 7.13 -14.28
C ALA A 9 -10.73 5.91 -14.30
N LEU A 10 -10.84 5.02 -13.31
CA LEU A 10 -10.09 3.76 -13.25
C LEU A 10 -10.64 2.71 -14.24
N GLU A 11 -11.93 2.70 -14.54
CA GLU A 11 -12.57 1.64 -15.33
C GLU A 11 -11.91 1.40 -16.71
N PRO A 12 -11.60 2.42 -17.52
CA PRO A 12 -10.89 2.20 -18.79
C PRO A 12 -9.48 1.64 -18.59
N ILE A 13 -8.80 1.97 -17.49
CA ILE A 13 -7.47 1.44 -17.17
C ILE A 13 -7.55 -0.06 -16.89
N VAL A 14 -8.57 -0.49 -16.14
CA VAL A 14 -8.87 -1.91 -15.87
C VAL A 14 -9.15 -2.66 -17.18
N LYS A 15 -10.05 -2.11 -18.02
CA LYS A 15 -10.43 -2.73 -19.31
C LYS A 15 -9.25 -2.89 -20.27
N ASN A 16 -8.36 -1.90 -20.32
CA ASN A 16 -7.22 -1.88 -21.23
C ASN A 16 -5.95 -2.51 -20.63
N ASN A 17 -6.00 -2.97 -19.39
CA ASN A 17 -4.83 -3.49 -18.63
C ASN A 17 -3.60 -2.55 -18.68
N SER A 18 -3.86 -1.23 -18.63
CA SER A 18 -2.85 -0.19 -18.79
C SER A 18 -2.16 0.25 -17.49
N GLY A 19 -2.49 -0.38 -16.34
CA GLY A 19 -1.88 -0.16 -15.05
C GLY A 19 -1.69 -1.46 -14.28
N ILE A 20 -1.01 -1.39 -13.14
CA ILE A 20 -0.95 -2.47 -12.17
C ILE A 20 -1.97 -2.13 -11.09
N ILE A 21 -2.93 -3.01 -10.84
CA ILE A 21 -3.96 -2.80 -9.81
C ILE A 21 -3.62 -3.71 -8.64
N VAL A 22 -3.56 -3.17 -7.43
CA VAL A 22 -3.18 -3.90 -6.22
C VAL A 22 -4.27 -3.78 -5.17
N ASP A 23 -4.74 -4.94 -4.73
CA ASP A 23 -5.67 -5.09 -3.61
C ASP A 23 -4.89 -5.43 -2.34
N VAL A 24 -5.03 -4.60 -1.32
CA VAL A 24 -4.38 -4.78 -0.01
C VAL A 24 -5.40 -5.15 1.08
N CYS A 25 -6.41 -5.94 0.73
CA CYS A 25 -7.37 -6.50 1.68
C CYS A 25 -6.89 -7.84 2.27
N ASP A 26 -7.59 -8.33 3.30
CA ASP A 26 -7.46 -9.72 3.69
C ASP A 26 -7.90 -10.65 2.56
N TYR A 27 -7.20 -11.80 2.42
CA TYR A 27 -7.48 -12.74 1.33
C TYR A 27 -8.95 -13.17 1.25
N SER A 28 -9.62 -13.33 2.39
CA SER A 28 -11.04 -13.70 2.44
C SER A 28 -11.95 -12.65 1.81
N ARG A 29 -11.56 -11.39 1.79
CA ARG A 29 -12.27 -10.28 1.14
C ARG A 29 -11.96 -10.26 -0.34
N TYR A 30 -10.68 -10.31 -0.70
CA TYR A 30 -10.23 -10.42 -2.08
C TYR A 30 -10.89 -11.60 -2.82
N ALA A 31 -10.93 -12.78 -2.19
CA ALA A 31 -11.54 -13.96 -2.79
C ALA A 31 -13.03 -13.79 -3.09
N LYS A 32 -13.77 -13.04 -2.26
CA LYS A 32 -15.20 -12.78 -2.47
C LYS A 32 -15.45 -11.78 -3.59
N ALA A 33 -14.70 -10.69 -3.60
CA ALA A 33 -14.83 -9.65 -4.60
C ALA A 33 -13.56 -8.82 -4.68
N HIS A 34 -13.04 -8.59 -5.89
CA HIS A 34 -11.93 -7.69 -6.17
C HIS A 34 -12.11 -7.02 -7.54
N ILE A 35 -11.45 -5.90 -7.75
CA ILE A 35 -11.43 -5.21 -9.05
C ILE A 35 -10.79 -6.14 -10.08
N PRO A 36 -11.34 -6.30 -11.30
CA PRO A 36 -10.76 -7.17 -12.32
C PRO A 36 -9.27 -6.86 -12.57
N SER A 37 -8.47 -7.91 -12.76
CA SER A 37 -7.01 -7.87 -12.90
C SER A 37 -6.23 -7.40 -11.66
N ALA A 38 -6.87 -7.15 -10.52
CA ALA A 38 -6.15 -6.79 -9.30
C ALA A 38 -5.27 -7.94 -8.81
N LEU A 39 -4.04 -7.59 -8.45
CA LEU A 39 -3.08 -8.46 -7.79
C LEU A 39 -3.26 -8.35 -6.29
N HIS A 40 -3.33 -9.48 -5.60
CA HIS A 40 -3.49 -9.49 -4.16
C HIS A 40 -2.16 -9.40 -3.42
N LEU A 41 -2.11 -8.47 -2.46
CA LEU A 41 -1.05 -8.38 -1.46
C LEU A 41 -1.67 -8.50 -0.07
N GLN A 42 -1.28 -9.53 0.68
CA GLN A 42 -1.73 -9.68 2.06
C GLN A 42 -1.20 -8.52 2.91
N PRO A 43 -2.02 -7.82 3.72
CA PRO A 43 -1.57 -6.66 4.51
C PRO A 43 -0.33 -6.94 5.36
N GLN A 44 -0.25 -8.12 5.98
CA GLN A 44 0.87 -8.53 6.83
C GLN A 44 2.21 -8.61 6.08
N GLU A 45 2.18 -8.72 4.75
CA GLU A 45 3.40 -8.70 3.95
C GLU A 45 4.11 -7.34 3.99
N THR A 46 3.37 -6.27 4.29
CA THR A 46 3.89 -4.89 4.38
C THR A 46 4.45 -4.54 5.76
N PHE A 47 4.36 -5.44 6.75
CA PHE A 47 4.83 -5.20 8.11
C PHE A 47 6.28 -5.67 8.30
N GLY A 48 6.96 -5.09 9.30
CA GLY A 48 8.28 -5.54 9.73
C GLY A 48 8.27 -6.96 10.29
N PRO A 49 9.47 -7.55 10.58
CA PRO A 49 9.57 -8.92 11.05
C PRO A 49 8.92 -9.12 12.42
N TYR A 50 8.34 -10.32 12.60
CA TYR A 50 7.85 -10.81 13.88
C TYR A 50 9.01 -11.09 14.87
N PRO A 51 8.92 -10.83 16.22
CA PRO A 51 7.75 -10.36 16.95
C PRO A 51 7.65 -8.82 16.95
N HIS A 52 6.78 -8.36 16.19
CA HIS A 52 5.96 -7.16 16.18
C HIS A 52 6.60 -5.82 16.54
N LYS A 53 7.11 -5.20 15.51
CA LYS A 53 7.02 -3.75 15.42
C LYS A 53 6.12 -3.46 14.21
N ILE A 54 4.83 -3.49 14.44
CA ILE A 54 3.79 -3.28 13.40
C ILE A 54 4.04 -1.98 12.62
N GLY A 55 4.69 -1.00 13.26
CA GLY A 55 5.10 0.25 12.65
C GLY A 55 6.35 0.17 11.77
N ASP A 56 7.22 -0.84 11.97
CA ASP A 56 8.49 -0.90 11.25
C ASP A 56 8.31 -1.34 9.79
N LEU A 57 9.22 -0.87 8.93
CA LEU A 57 9.33 -1.35 7.56
C LEU A 57 9.87 -2.79 7.52
N PRO A 58 9.43 -3.60 6.56
CA PRO A 58 10.12 -4.82 6.21
C PRO A 58 11.56 -4.53 5.78
N ASN A 59 12.44 -5.52 5.88
CA ASN A 59 13.77 -5.36 5.33
C ASN A 59 13.75 -5.21 3.80
N LEU A 60 14.82 -4.67 3.25
CA LEU A 60 14.91 -4.33 1.83
C LEU A 60 14.68 -5.53 0.90
N ASN A 61 15.12 -6.74 1.31
CA ASN A 61 14.90 -7.95 0.51
C ASN A 61 13.41 -8.31 0.43
N ARG A 62 12.68 -8.18 1.55
CA ARG A 62 11.24 -8.41 1.57
C ARG A 62 10.49 -7.39 0.69
N ILE A 63 10.91 -6.12 0.73
CA ILE A 63 10.33 -5.10 -0.15
C ILE A 63 10.59 -5.43 -1.62
N LYS A 64 11.79 -5.90 -1.97
CA LYS A 64 12.10 -6.38 -3.33
C LYS A 64 11.19 -7.52 -3.76
N GLU A 65 10.98 -8.51 -2.88
CA GLU A 65 10.07 -9.63 -3.17
C GLU A 65 8.65 -9.15 -3.45
N ILE A 66 8.13 -8.18 -2.68
CA ILE A 66 6.80 -7.58 -2.90
C ILE A 66 6.74 -6.92 -4.28
N ILE A 67 7.72 -6.10 -4.61
CA ILE A 67 7.78 -5.39 -5.89
C ILE A 67 7.84 -6.37 -7.07
N ILE A 68 8.65 -7.43 -6.96
CA ILE A 68 8.73 -8.48 -7.98
C ILE A 68 7.42 -9.25 -8.07
N LYS A 69 6.84 -9.65 -6.93
CA LYS A 69 5.55 -10.35 -6.87
C LYS A 69 4.44 -9.55 -7.58
N LEU A 70 4.39 -8.25 -7.36
CA LEU A 70 3.39 -7.35 -7.95
C LEU A 70 3.73 -6.93 -9.38
N GLY A 71 4.88 -7.31 -9.92
CA GLY A 71 5.33 -6.91 -11.25
C GLY A 71 5.50 -5.39 -11.39
N ILE A 72 5.84 -4.70 -10.30
CA ILE A 72 6.00 -3.25 -10.29
C ILE A 72 7.27 -2.88 -11.06
N ILE A 73 7.10 -2.19 -12.17
CA ILE A 73 8.18 -1.70 -13.03
C ILE A 73 8.12 -0.17 -13.12
N LYS A 74 9.27 0.47 -13.22
CA LYS A 74 9.47 1.91 -13.04
C LYS A 74 8.55 2.83 -13.85
N HIS A 75 8.01 2.37 -14.97
CA HIS A 75 7.22 3.21 -15.89
C HIS A 75 5.72 2.89 -15.90
N LYS A 76 5.28 1.87 -15.19
CA LYS A 76 3.87 1.47 -15.18
C LYS A 76 3.20 1.96 -13.89
N PRO A 77 2.13 2.78 -13.96
CA PRO A 77 1.47 3.27 -12.74
C PRO A 77 0.85 2.12 -11.94
N VAL A 78 0.88 2.26 -10.61
CA VAL A 78 0.31 1.29 -9.66
C VAL A 78 -0.88 1.92 -8.97
N TYR A 79 -2.05 1.34 -9.20
CA TYR A 79 -3.32 1.74 -8.60
C TYR A 79 -3.58 0.86 -7.38
N ILE A 80 -3.70 1.46 -6.21
CA ILE A 80 -3.73 0.73 -4.94
C ILE A 80 -5.05 1.00 -4.23
N TYR A 81 -5.64 -0.03 -3.65
CA TYR A 81 -6.87 0.09 -2.87
C TYR A 81 -6.94 -0.94 -1.74
N ASP A 82 -7.84 -0.67 -0.82
CA ASP A 82 -8.33 -1.61 0.18
C ASP A 82 -9.86 -1.52 0.35
N ASP A 83 -10.40 -2.13 1.38
CA ASP A 83 -11.84 -2.11 1.72
C ASP A 83 -12.16 -1.38 3.03
N ILE A 84 -11.19 -0.66 3.61
CA ILE A 84 -11.32 0.00 4.93
C ILE A 84 -10.92 1.49 4.90
N GLY A 85 -11.09 2.15 3.75
CA GLY A 85 -10.90 3.59 3.62
C GLY A 85 -9.47 4.03 3.36
N GLY A 86 -8.62 3.18 2.81
CA GLY A 86 -7.27 3.53 2.36
C GLY A 86 -6.16 3.27 3.38
N VAL A 87 -6.46 2.74 4.56
CA VAL A 87 -5.47 2.53 5.64
C VAL A 87 -4.39 1.53 5.23
N LEU A 88 -4.79 0.39 4.68
CA LEU A 88 -3.85 -0.65 4.23
C LEU A 88 -3.17 -0.26 2.92
N ALA A 89 -3.92 0.38 2.02
CA ALA A 89 -3.39 0.92 0.77
C ALA A 89 -2.30 1.96 1.02
N SER A 90 -2.52 2.89 1.96
CA SER A 90 -1.54 3.91 2.35
C SER A 90 -0.27 3.30 2.96
N ARG A 91 -0.38 2.17 3.64
CA ARG A 91 0.78 1.43 4.15
C ARG A 91 1.69 0.95 3.00
N LEU A 92 1.10 0.39 1.95
CA LEU A 92 1.86 -0.02 0.76
C LEU A 92 2.46 1.19 0.04
N ILE A 93 1.70 2.28 -0.09
CA ILE A 93 2.16 3.54 -0.69
C ILE A 93 3.41 4.04 0.03
N TRP A 94 3.35 4.15 1.36
CA TRP A 94 4.49 4.57 2.16
C TRP A 94 5.73 3.67 1.96
N LEU A 95 5.52 2.34 1.88
CA LEU A 95 6.60 1.39 1.60
C LEU A 95 7.24 1.66 0.22
N LEU A 96 6.42 1.94 -0.80
CA LEU A 96 6.90 2.27 -2.14
C LEU A 96 7.69 3.60 -2.14
N ASP A 97 7.21 4.63 -1.43
CA ASP A 97 7.91 5.90 -1.28
C ASP A 97 9.26 5.72 -0.59
N CYS A 98 9.33 4.89 0.45
CA CYS A 98 10.58 4.59 1.14
C CYS A 98 11.67 3.96 0.25
N VAL A 99 11.29 3.35 -0.86
CA VAL A 99 12.23 2.79 -1.85
C VAL A 99 12.35 3.63 -3.12
N GLY A 100 11.78 4.83 -3.12
CA GLY A 100 11.87 5.79 -4.22
C GLY A 100 10.98 5.46 -5.42
N TYR A 101 9.89 4.73 -5.20
CA TYR A 101 8.88 4.50 -6.23
C TYR A 101 7.66 5.38 -5.97
N HIS A 102 7.47 6.42 -6.80
CA HIS A 102 6.43 7.44 -6.62
C HIS A 102 5.33 7.42 -7.69
N ASN A 103 5.32 6.41 -8.58
CA ASN A 103 4.31 6.29 -9.63
C ASN A 103 3.13 5.42 -9.17
N TRP A 104 2.52 5.82 -8.05
CA TRP A 104 1.38 5.17 -7.43
C TRP A 104 0.19 6.13 -7.33
N ILE A 105 -1.02 5.57 -7.35
CA ILE A 105 -2.28 6.30 -7.31
C ILE A 105 -3.21 5.53 -6.36
N LEU A 106 -3.82 6.24 -5.40
CA LEU A 106 -4.81 5.67 -4.50
C LEU A 106 -6.19 5.70 -5.16
N ILE A 107 -6.91 4.58 -5.11
CA ILE A 107 -8.29 4.50 -5.60
C ILE A 107 -9.22 5.04 -4.52
N ASN A 108 -9.94 6.12 -4.83
CA ASN A 108 -10.86 6.78 -3.90
C ASN A 108 -12.01 5.85 -3.49
N GLY A 109 -12.20 5.71 -2.16
CA GLY A 109 -13.22 4.81 -1.60
C GLY A 109 -12.98 3.32 -1.83
N GLY A 110 -11.89 2.94 -2.51
CA GLY A 110 -11.43 1.56 -2.66
C GLY A 110 -12.48 0.62 -3.25
N LEU A 111 -12.45 -0.64 -2.79
CA LEU A 111 -13.40 -1.67 -3.24
C LEU A 111 -14.87 -1.30 -2.96
N ILE A 112 -15.12 -0.60 -1.86
CA ILE A 112 -16.49 -0.25 -1.46
C ILE A 112 -17.13 0.68 -2.48
N SER A 113 -16.43 1.75 -2.91
CA SER A 113 -16.95 2.67 -3.91
C SER A 113 -17.11 1.99 -5.28
N TRP A 114 -16.13 1.17 -5.68
CA TRP A 114 -16.21 0.38 -6.91
C TRP A 114 -17.47 -0.46 -6.98
N LEU A 115 -17.80 -1.20 -5.91
CA LEU A 115 -18.99 -2.05 -5.84
C LEU A 115 -20.28 -1.25 -5.74
N LYS A 116 -20.32 -0.14 -4.98
CA LYS A 116 -21.50 0.72 -4.86
C LYS A 116 -21.93 1.33 -6.19
N GLU A 117 -20.99 1.61 -7.07
CA GLU A 117 -21.26 2.12 -8.42
C GLU A 117 -21.71 1.01 -9.41
N GLY A 118 -21.89 -0.21 -8.93
CA GLY A 118 -22.37 -1.34 -9.75
C GLY A 118 -21.34 -1.83 -10.78
N ARG A 119 -20.06 -1.55 -10.58
CA ARG A 119 -18.99 -1.94 -11.51
C ARG A 119 -18.70 -3.42 -11.43
N THR A 120 -18.21 -3.99 -12.52
CA THR A 120 -17.86 -5.41 -12.59
C THR A 120 -16.73 -5.75 -11.61
N TYR A 121 -16.86 -6.89 -10.97
CA TYR A 121 -15.83 -7.43 -10.07
C TYR A 121 -15.52 -8.89 -10.42
N LYS A 122 -14.46 -9.42 -9.89
CA LYS A 122 -14.08 -10.84 -9.94
C LYS A 122 -14.12 -11.44 -8.55
N SER A 123 -14.27 -12.76 -8.51
CA SER A 123 -14.11 -13.59 -7.32
C SER A 123 -13.18 -14.75 -7.64
N THR A 124 -12.48 -15.27 -6.63
CA THR A 124 -11.52 -16.37 -6.79
C THR A 124 -11.88 -17.46 -5.81
N SER A 125 -12.11 -18.68 -6.29
CA SER A 125 -12.44 -19.84 -5.46
C SER A 125 -11.19 -20.54 -4.88
N SER A 126 -9.99 -20.24 -5.39
CA SER A 126 -8.71 -20.82 -4.96
C SER A 126 -7.60 -19.77 -5.05
N ILE A 127 -6.56 -19.96 -4.21
CA ILE A 127 -5.35 -19.13 -4.29
C ILE A 127 -4.67 -19.43 -5.63
N ASP A 128 -4.77 -18.51 -6.57
CA ASP A 128 -3.98 -18.56 -7.79
C ASP A 128 -2.50 -18.31 -7.42
N LYS A 129 -1.76 -19.42 -7.25
CA LYS A 129 -0.34 -19.40 -6.85
C LYS A 129 0.61 -19.06 -8.00
N THR A 130 0.10 -18.93 -9.20
CA THR A 130 0.89 -18.78 -10.41
C THR A 130 0.90 -17.34 -10.91
N GLN A 131 1.61 -16.47 -10.20
CA GLN A 131 2.19 -15.32 -10.89
C GLN A 131 3.58 -15.76 -11.38
N GLU A 132 3.78 -15.77 -12.70
CA GLU A 132 5.08 -15.96 -13.29
C GLU A 132 6.05 -14.95 -12.68
N LYS A 133 7.12 -15.47 -12.07
CA LYS A 133 8.21 -14.63 -11.56
C LYS A 133 8.89 -13.99 -12.77
N LYS A 134 8.52 -12.76 -13.09
CA LYS A 134 9.30 -11.96 -14.04
C LYS A 134 10.61 -11.59 -13.36
N GLU A 135 11.71 -11.91 -14.02
CA GLU A 135 13.02 -11.48 -13.58
C GLU A 135 13.11 -9.97 -13.78
N ILE A 136 12.91 -9.21 -12.70
CA ILE A 136 12.99 -7.76 -12.68
C ILE A 136 14.31 -7.40 -12.02
N GLU A 137 15.25 -6.84 -12.76
CA GLU A 137 16.48 -6.29 -12.20
C GLU A 137 16.16 -5.00 -11.43
N LEU A 138 15.94 -5.14 -10.12
CA LEU A 138 15.58 -4.03 -9.25
C LEU A 138 16.80 -3.55 -8.46
N LYS A 139 17.35 -2.39 -8.84
CA LYS A 139 18.43 -1.71 -8.10
C LYS A 139 17.83 -0.78 -7.04
N LEU A 140 17.29 -1.34 -5.96
CA LEU A 140 16.95 -0.55 -4.77
C LEU A 140 18.23 -0.24 -4.01
N LYS A 141 18.58 1.04 -3.90
CA LYS A 141 19.87 1.45 -3.31
C LYS A 141 19.84 1.49 -1.78
N SER A 142 18.77 2.03 -1.19
CA SER A 142 18.58 2.19 0.26
C SER A 142 17.13 2.61 0.53
N LEU A 143 16.72 2.56 1.80
CA LEU A 143 15.48 3.20 2.24
C LEU A 143 15.68 4.72 2.28
N ALA A 144 14.73 5.47 1.73
CA ALA A 144 14.76 6.93 1.78
C ALA A 144 14.40 7.39 3.21
N HIS A 145 15.34 8.05 3.88
CA HIS A 145 15.17 8.50 5.26
C HIS A 145 14.13 9.62 5.41
N GLU A 146 13.81 10.33 4.36
CA GLU A 146 12.82 11.41 4.36
C GLU A 146 11.37 10.94 4.63
N TYR A 147 11.06 9.66 4.37
CA TYR A 147 9.75 9.06 4.62
C TYR A 147 9.69 8.21 5.90
N ASN A 148 10.80 8.05 6.60
CA ASN A 148 10.88 7.19 7.78
C ASN A 148 11.86 7.75 8.81
N PHE A 149 11.32 8.39 9.86
CA PHE A 149 12.09 8.95 10.95
C PHE A 149 12.28 7.94 12.08
N THR A 150 13.51 7.75 12.51
CA THR A 150 13.82 6.97 13.70
C THR A 150 13.51 7.76 14.97
N LYS A 151 13.31 7.04 16.11
CA LYS A 151 13.13 7.67 17.42
C LYS A 151 14.20 8.74 17.73
N ASN A 152 15.46 8.45 17.44
CA ASN A 152 16.55 9.39 17.72
C ASN A 152 16.49 10.66 16.86
N GLN A 153 16.12 10.51 15.59
CA GLN A 153 15.88 11.65 14.70
C GLN A 153 14.71 12.51 15.21
N ILE A 154 13.60 11.88 15.63
CA ILE A 154 12.46 12.61 16.21
C ILE A 154 12.91 13.37 17.45
N ILE A 155 13.60 12.72 18.39
CA ILE A 155 14.07 13.36 19.63
C ILE A 155 14.97 14.57 19.33
N SER A 156 15.88 14.46 18.36
CA SER A 156 16.77 15.56 17.98
C SER A 156 16.04 16.76 17.34
N THR A 157 14.82 16.56 16.87
CA THR A 157 14.02 17.59 16.18
C THR A 157 12.88 18.16 17.02
N LEU A 158 12.64 17.64 18.24
CA LEU A 158 11.52 18.06 19.11
C LEU A 158 11.51 19.56 19.44
N HIS A 159 12.66 20.21 19.44
CA HIS A 159 12.79 21.64 19.73
C HIS A 159 12.99 22.51 18.49
N SER A 160 12.83 21.95 17.30
CA SER A 160 12.96 22.68 16.04
C SER A 160 11.67 23.45 15.74
N ASN A 161 11.79 24.76 15.52
CA ASN A 161 10.66 25.60 15.13
C ASN A 161 10.18 25.36 13.67
N ASN A 162 10.92 24.57 12.90
CA ASN A 162 10.64 24.32 11.49
C ASN A 162 9.96 22.96 11.24
N ILE A 163 9.59 22.24 12.31
CA ILE A 163 8.99 20.90 12.23
C ILE A 163 7.66 20.91 12.98
N ILE A 164 6.62 20.42 12.32
CA ILE A 164 5.31 20.20 12.91
C ILE A 164 5.12 18.70 13.09
N PHE A 165 4.83 18.28 14.32
CA PHE A 165 4.45 16.90 14.61
C PHE A 165 2.93 16.76 14.54
N TRP A 166 2.47 15.90 13.65
CA TRP A 166 1.06 15.58 13.50
C TRP A 166 0.80 14.17 14.03
N ASP A 167 0.01 14.05 15.09
CA ASP A 167 -0.44 12.77 15.63
C ASP A 167 -1.80 12.40 15.05
N SER A 168 -1.87 11.35 14.26
CA SER A 168 -3.10 10.86 13.62
C SER A 168 -3.89 9.86 14.47
N ARG A 169 -3.46 9.60 15.72
CA ARG A 169 -4.18 8.73 16.65
C ARG A 169 -5.49 9.36 17.10
N SER A 170 -6.39 8.54 17.66
CA SER A 170 -7.60 9.04 18.31
C SER A 170 -7.24 9.87 19.55
N LYS A 171 -8.16 10.74 19.98
CA LYS A 171 -7.96 11.56 21.20
C LYS A 171 -7.62 10.68 22.42
N GLY A 172 -8.33 9.57 22.63
CA GLY A 172 -8.09 8.69 23.77
C GLY A 172 -6.72 8.00 23.75
N GLU A 173 -6.21 7.64 22.55
CA GLU A 173 -4.85 7.12 22.39
C GLU A 173 -3.79 8.20 22.61
N PHE A 174 -4.05 9.42 22.17
CA PHE A 174 -3.16 10.56 22.37
C PHE A 174 -3.04 10.94 23.85
N THR A 175 -4.17 10.99 24.59
CA THR A 175 -4.21 11.32 26.02
C THR A 175 -3.79 10.14 26.91
N GLY A 176 -3.67 8.94 26.38
CA GLY A 176 -3.34 7.74 27.15
C GLY A 176 -4.54 7.11 27.89
N GLU A 177 -5.76 7.56 27.64
CA GLU A 177 -6.99 6.98 28.17
C GLU A 177 -7.27 5.59 27.58
N THR A 178 -6.88 5.39 26.31
CA THR A 178 -6.99 4.10 25.61
C THR A 178 -5.58 3.58 25.32
N LYS A 179 -5.28 2.34 25.73
CA LYS A 179 -4.06 1.62 25.36
C LYS A 179 -4.41 0.55 24.33
N LYS A 180 -3.66 0.49 23.25
CA LYS A 180 -3.65 -0.67 22.32
C LYS A 180 -2.73 -1.75 22.82
#